data_6990c53bb0b26a2d0c4bfb74fe345c36
#
_entry.id   6990c53bb0b26a2d0c4bfb74fe345c36
#
_cell.length_a   1.000
_cell.length_b   1.000
_cell.length_c   1.000
_cell.angle_alpha   90.00
_cell.angle_beta   90.00
_cell.angle_gamma   90.00
#
_symmetry.space_group_name_H-M   'P 1'
#
loop_
_entity.id
_entity.type
_entity.pdbx_description
1 polymer ?
#
loop_
_entity_poly.entity_id
_entity_poly.type
_entity_poly.pdbx_seq_one_letter_code
_entity_poly.pdbx_strand_id
1 'polypeptide(L)'
;TKYGPRKVFKSLTELKNDGIITVPDKTLEHSTVGDFVSPSKLYPNGRLKNGGHSQKCIEELTARGIDYVIVETCDNGVRLGYVPEHKQKTKQNGIGQSWFPEDWNSDEVLKAGTYVANNSTDINMPKFAEYNGVRVGIFLDNEGLPSTIFPDNSKQP
;
A
#
# COMPACT_ATOMS: atom_id res chain seq x y z
N THR A 1 28.04 8.66 3.64
CA THR A 1 26.86 8.01 4.17
C THR A 1 26.88 6.52 3.93
N LYS A 2 26.15 5.82 4.72
CA LYS A 2 25.90 4.38 4.58
C LYS A 2 25.38 4.03 3.18
N TYR A 3 24.71 4.95 2.52
CA TYR A 3 24.15 4.79 1.18
C TYR A 3 24.90 5.67 0.19
N GLY A 4 26.18 5.39 -0.01
CA GLY A 4 26.94 6.07 -1.04
C GLY A 4 26.30 5.90 -2.42
N PRO A 5 26.61 6.77 -3.42
CA PRO A 5 25.95 6.76 -4.71
C PRO A 5 25.86 5.39 -5.38
N ARG A 6 26.92 4.59 -5.30
CA ARG A 6 26.96 3.28 -5.94
C ARG A 6 25.99 2.27 -5.36
N LYS A 7 25.49 2.48 -4.13
CA LYS A 7 24.57 1.54 -3.49
C LYS A 7 23.11 1.76 -3.91
N VAL A 8 22.82 2.93 -4.46
CA VAL A 8 21.47 3.24 -4.95
C VAL A 8 21.08 2.36 -6.14
N PHE A 9 22.07 1.84 -6.85
CA PHE A 9 21.86 1.08 -8.09
C PHE A 9 22.08 -0.43 -7.92
N LYS A 10 21.99 -0.95 -6.70
CA LYS A 10 22.09 -2.40 -6.48
C LYS A 10 20.95 -3.13 -7.18
N SER A 11 21.29 -4.25 -7.84
CA SER A 11 20.29 -5.12 -8.46
C SER A 11 19.51 -5.87 -7.38
N LEU A 12 18.36 -6.44 -7.77
CA LEU A 12 17.59 -7.30 -6.87
C LEU A 12 18.40 -8.50 -6.40
N THR A 13 19.23 -9.07 -7.28
CA THR A 13 20.11 -10.18 -6.94
C THR A 13 21.11 -9.79 -5.86
N GLU A 14 21.75 -8.61 -5.99
CA GLU A 14 22.67 -8.11 -4.98
C GLU A 14 22.00 -7.86 -3.65
N LEU A 15 20.79 -7.30 -3.66
CA LEU A 15 20.02 -7.07 -2.44
C LEU A 15 19.69 -8.38 -1.73
N LYS A 16 19.29 -9.39 -2.47
CA LYS A 16 19.02 -10.73 -1.91
C LYS A 16 20.27 -11.35 -1.30
N ASN A 17 21.41 -11.21 -1.98
CA ASN A 17 22.69 -11.72 -1.48
C ASN A 17 23.12 -11.01 -0.20
N ASP A 18 22.74 -9.74 -0.03
CA ASP A 18 23.01 -8.96 1.18
C ASP A 18 22.00 -9.26 2.30
N GLY A 19 21.05 -10.16 2.08
CA GLY A 19 20.01 -10.49 3.06
C GLY A 19 18.90 -9.44 3.15
N ILE A 20 18.79 -8.55 2.18
CA ILE A 20 17.75 -7.52 2.14
C ILE A 20 16.45 -8.13 1.60
N ILE A 21 15.35 -7.92 2.32
CA ILE A 21 14.03 -8.34 1.89
C ILE A 21 13.54 -7.34 0.82
N THR A 22 13.18 -7.85 -0.34
CA THR A 22 12.71 -7.03 -1.47
C THR A 22 11.20 -7.16 -1.65
N VAL A 23 10.59 -6.19 -2.32
CA VAL A 23 9.15 -6.16 -2.60
C VAL A 23 8.91 -6.70 -4.01
N PRO A 24 8.14 -7.79 -4.17
CA PRO A 24 7.79 -8.28 -5.52
C PRO A 24 6.99 -7.26 -6.31
N ASP A 25 7.17 -7.24 -7.64
CA ASP A 25 6.46 -6.32 -8.53
C ASP A 25 4.95 -6.45 -8.40
N LYS A 26 4.43 -7.67 -8.28
CA LYS A 26 2.99 -7.90 -8.10
C LYS A 26 2.46 -7.30 -6.80
N THR A 27 3.28 -7.29 -5.75
CA THR A 27 2.92 -6.68 -4.47
C THR A 27 2.82 -5.17 -4.60
N LEU A 28 3.74 -4.57 -5.34
CA LEU A 28 3.72 -3.13 -5.59
C LEU A 28 2.46 -2.74 -6.37
N GLU A 29 2.13 -3.47 -7.43
CA GLU A 29 0.92 -3.24 -8.23
C GLU A 29 -0.33 -3.38 -7.38
N HIS A 30 -0.44 -4.48 -6.63
CA HIS A 30 -1.54 -4.73 -5.70
C HIS A 30 -1.69 -3.60 -4.68
N SER A 31 -0.59 -3.15 -4.13
CA SER A 31 -0.59 -2.14 -3.06
C SER A 31 -0.89 -0.74 -3.59
N THR A 32 -0.46 -0.42 -4.80
CA THR A 32 -0.64 0.92 -5.38
C THR A 32 -1.98 1.07 -6.07
N VAL A 33 -2.21 0.34 -7.13
CA VAL A 33 -3.45 0.41 -7.94
C VAL A 33 -4.58 -0.38 -7.29
N GLY A 34 -4.27 -1.57 -6.82
CA GLY A 34 -5.24 -2.50 -6.26
C GLY A 34 -5.70 -3.54 -7.26
N ASP A 35 -6.48 -4.49 -6.77
CA ASP A 35 -7.08 -5.56 -7.56
C ASP A 35 -8.57 -5.29 -7.71
N PHE A 36 -9.10 -5.51 -8.90
CA PHE A 36 -10.50 -5.20 -9.22
C PHE A 36 -11.23 -6.44 -9.70
N VAL A 37 -12.50 -6.52 -9.31
CA VAL A 37 -13.45 -7.48 -9.87
C VAL A 37 -13.98 -6.90 -11.18
N SER A 38 -14.01 -7.72 -12.24
CA SER A 38 -14.51 -7.30 -13.54
C SER A 38 -15.98 -6.84 -13.48
N PRO A 39 -16.38 -5.93 -14.36
CA PRO A 39 -17.77 -5.49 -14.43
C PRO A 39 -18.74 -6.65 -14.55
N SER A 40 -19.89 -6.51 -13.90
CA SER A 40 -20.96 -7.49 -13.91
C SER A 40 -22.31 -6.77 -14.00
N LYS A 41 -23.40 -7.55 -14.11
CA LYS A 41 -24.74 -7.01 -14.18
C LYS A 41 -25.09 -6.21 -12.91
N LEU A 42 -24.68 -6.71 -11.75
CA LEU A 42 -24.94 -6.06 -10.47
C LEU A 42 -23.98 -4.89 -10.19
N TYR A 43 -22.75 -4.98 -10.69
CA TYR A 43 -21.73 -3.94 -10.53
C TYR A 43 -21.16 -3.58 -11.90
N PRO A 44 -21.85 -2.71 -12.65
CA PRO A 44 -21.48 -2.42 -14.05
C PRO A 44 -20.06 -1.84 -14.21
N ASN A 45 -19.52 -1.19 -13.19
CA ASN A 45 -18.19 -0.59 -13.23
C ASN A 45 -17.13 -1.49 -12.60
N GLY A 46 -17.50 -2.68 -12.11
CA GLY A 46 -16.64 -3.52 -11.34
C GLY A 46 -16.59 -3.11 -9.88
N ARG A 47 -15.68 -3.69 -9.13
CA ARG A 47 -15.51 -3.42 -7.70
C ARG A 47 -14.05 -3.43 -7.35
N LEU A 48 -13.63 -2.62 -6.38
CA LEU A 48 -12.32 -2.79 -5.75
C LEU A 48 -12.37 -4.06 -4.91
N LYS A 49 -11.40 -4.95 -5.12
CA LYS A 49 -11.37 -6.26 -4.47
C LYS A 49 -10.48 -6.26 -3.23
N ASN A 50 -9.25 -5.75 -3.35
CA ASN A 50 -8.31 -5.61 -2.25
C ASN A 50 -7.14 -4.72 -2.67
N GLY A 51 -6.26 -4.39 -1.72
CA GLY A 51 -5.13 -3.50 -1.99
C GLY A 51 -5.55 -2.08 -2.34
N GLY A 52 -4.80 -1.42 -3.21
CA GLY A 52 -5.14 -0.10 -3.71
C GLY A 52 -4.97 1.00 -2.68
N HIS A 53 -3.74 1.30 -2.30
CA HIS A 53 -3.45 2.23 -1.21
C HIS A 53 -2.71 3.50 -1.66
N SER A 54 -2.59 3.73 -2.96
CA SER A 54 -1.92 4.94 -3.47
C SER A 54 -2.90 5.82 -4.25
N GLN A 55 -2.42 6.99 -4.66
CA GLN A 55 -3.18 7.89 -5.52
C GLN A 55 -3.59 7.20 -6.84
N LYS A 56 -2.80 6.26 -7.33
CA LYS A 56 -3.15 5.48 -8.52
C LYS A 56 -4.45 4.70 -8.35
N CYS A 57 -4.74 4.22 -7.15
CA CYS A 57 -6.03 3.56 -6.88
C CYS A 57 -7.18 4.55 -7.02
N ILE A 58 -7.04 5.73 -6.45
CA ILE A 58 -8.06 6.77 -6.55
C ILE A 58 -8.30 7.17 -8.02
N GLU A 59 -7.22 7.31 -8.78
CA GLU A 59 -7.32 7.60 -10.22
C GLU A 59 -8.02 6.47 -10.98
N GLU A 60 -7.72 5.21 -10.64
CA GLU A 60 -8.36 4.06 -11.26
C GLU A 60 -9.85 3.95 -10.89
N LEU A 61 -10.19 4.20 -9.65
CA LEU A 61 -11.58 4.25 -9.20
C LEU A 61 -12.35 5.32 -9.99
N THR A 62 -11.76 6.50 -10.12
CA THR A 62 -12.35 7.61 -10.87
C THR A 62 -12.53 7.24 -12.35
N ALA A 63 -11.51 6.65 -12.96
CA ALA A 63 -11.56 6.24 -14.36
C ALA A 63 -12.64 5.18 -14.62
N ARG A 64 -12.89 4.32 -13.64
CA ARG A 64 -13.92 3.27 -13.74
C ARG A 64 -15.32 3.76 -13.35
N GLY A 65 -15.43 4.96 -12.79
CA GLY A 65 -16.70 5.46 -12.29
C GLY A 65 -17.13 4.80 -10.97
N ILE A 66 -16.18 4.30 -10.19
CA ILE A 66 -16.45 3.69 -8.87
C ILE A 66 -16.28 4.77 -7.81
N ASP A 67 -17.29 4.94 -6.96
CA ASP A 67 -17.27 5.95 -5.91
C ASP A 67 -16.31 5.59 -4.78
N TYR A 68 -15.73 6.61 -4.19
CA TYR A 68 -14.94 6.51 -2.98
C TYR A 68 -15.20 7.74 -2.12
N VAL A 69 -14.98 7.62 -0.81
CA VAL A 69 -15.18 8.72 0.14
C VAL A 69 -13.95 8.85 1.02
N ILE A 70 -13.41 10.06 1.08
CA ILE A 70 -12.35 10.40 2.03
C ILE A 70 -13.02 11.02 3.24
N VAL A 71 -12.95 10.33 4.38
CA VAL A 71 -13.54 10.78 5.64
C VAL A 71 -12.59 11.72 6.38
N GLU A 72 -11.29 11.43 6.32
CA GLU A 72 -10.28 12.17 7.05
C GLU A 72 -8.98 12.21 6.25
N THR A 73 -8.32 13.35 6.27
CA THR A 73 -6.94 13.48 5.79
C THR A 73 -6.08 13.81 7.00
N CYS A 74 -5.14 12.93 7.32
CA CYS A 74 -4.21 13.12 8.44
C CYS A 74 -3.22 14.25 8.12
N ASP A 75 -2.58 14.79 9.16
CA ASP A 75 -1.61 15.89 9.00
C ASP A 75 -0.45 15.53 8.06
N ASN A 76 -0.08 14.24 8.02
CA ASN A 76 0.99 13.75 7.15
C ASN A 76 0.52 13.46 5.72
N GLY A 77 -0.76 13.69 5.41
CA GLY A 77 -1.32 13.47 4.07
C GLY A 77 -1.97 12.10 3.85
N VAL A 78 -1.89 11.18 4.79
CA VAL A 78 -2.59 9.89 4.70
C VAL A 78 -4.09 10.15 4.69
N ARG A 79 -4.81 9.50 3.76
CA ARG A 79 -6.25 9.65 3.62
C ARG A 79 -6.93 8.38 4.09
N LEU A 80 -7.97 8.56 4.90
CA LEU A 80 -8.75 7.47 5.47
C LEU A 80 -10.19 7.62 4.99
N GLY A 81 -10.79 6.52 4.59
CA GLY A 81 -12.16 6.55 4.10
C GLY A 81 -12.65 5.18 3.70
N TYR A 82 -13.48 5.13 2.66
CA TYR A 82 -14.10 3.88 2.25
C TYR A 82 -14.53 3.91 0.78
N VAL A 83 -14.84 2.72 0.28
CA VAL A 83 -15.33 2.51 -1.08
C VAL A 83 -16.68 1.79 -0.95
N PRO A 84 -17.83 2.45 -1.17
CA PRO A 84 -19.14 1.85 -0.92
C PRO A 84 -19.36 0.51 -1.62
N GLU A 85 -18.83 0.36 -2.84
CA GLU A 85 -18.96 -0.89 -3.61
C GLU A 85 -17.72 -1.79 -3.48
N HIS A 86 -16.94 -1.64 -2.42
CA HIS A 86 -15.80 -2.53 -2.17
C HIS A 86 -16.29 -3.96 -1.98
N LYS A 87 -15.53 -4.93 -2.47
CA LYS A 87 -15.88 -6.35 -2.28
C LYS A 87 -15.82 -6.78 -0.81
N GLN A 88 -14.93 -6.18 -0.03
CA GLN A 88 -14.81 -6.45 1.41
C GLN A 88 -15.72 -5.52 2.21
N LYS A 89 -16.60 -6.11 2.98
CA LYS A 89 -17.61 -5.40 3.75
C LYS A 89 -17.04 -4.36 4.71
N THR A 90 -15.90 -4.69 5.35
CA THR A 90 -15.26 -3.79 6.31
C THR A 90 -14.70 -2.52 5.68
N LYS A 91 -14.60 -2.47 4.36
CA LYS A 91 -14.07 -1.32 3.61
C LYS A 91 -15.15 -0.54 2.87
N GLN A 92 -16.42 -0.86 3.12
CA GLN A 92 -17.57 -0.21 2.49
C GLN A 92 -18.06 1.02 3.25
N ASN A 93 -17.55 1.25 4.46
CA ASN A 93 -17.92 2.39 5.29
C ASN A 93 -16.79 2.72 6.27
N GLY A 94 -16.95 3.83 7.01
CA GLY A 94 -15.99 4.25 8.03
C GLY A 94 -14.63 4.62 7.45
N ILE A 95 -13.58 4.06 8.02
CA ILE A 95 -12.19 4.28 7.59
C ILE A 95 -11.49 2.96 7.27
N GLY A 96 -12.25 1.99 6.74
CA GLY A 96 -11.71 0.68 6.40
C GLY A 96 -10.69 0.68 5.27
N GLN A 97 -10.69 1.72 4.44
CA GLN A 97 -9.72 1.92 3.36
C GLN A 97 -8.79 3.06 3.69
N SER A 98 -7.50 2.90 3.39
CA SER A 98 -6.50 3.94 3.59
C SER A 98 -5.70 4.14 2.31
N TRP A 99 -5.25 5.39 2.11
CA TRP A 99 -4.41 5.76 0.96
C TRP A 99 -3.22 6.56 1.44
N PHE A 100 -2.05 6.28 0.86
CA PHE A 100 -0.83 7.05 1.08
C PHE A 100 -1.02 8.50 0.66
N PRO A 101 -0.16 9.43 1.11
CA PRO A 101 -0.23 10.82 0.67
C PRO A 101 -0.30 10.93 -0.85
N GLU A 102 -1.03 11.92 -1.34
CA GLU A 102 -1.29 12.09 -2.77
C GLU A 102 -0.01 12.20 -3.60
N ASP A 103 1.04 12.77 -3.04
CA ASP A 103 2.32 12.96 -3.72
C ASP A 103 3.25 11.74 -3.65
N TRP A 104 2.83 10.65 -2.98
CA TRP A 104 3.59 9.41 -2.98
C TRP A 104 3.34 8.63 -4.27
N ASN A 105 4.39 8.51 -5.08
CA ASN A 105 4.33 7.66 -6.28
C ASN A 105 4.66 6.20 -5.91
N SER A 106 4.64 5.31 -6.92
CA SER A 106 4.92 3.89 -6.71
C SER A 106 6.32 3.65 -6.14
N ASP A 107 7.30 4.46 -6.53
CA ASP A 107 8.65 4.35 -6.04
C ASP A 107 8.73 4.63 -4.54
N GLU A 108 7.99 5.62 -4.06
CA GLU A 108 7.92 5.94 -2.64
C GLU A 108 7.26 4.82 -1.84
N VAL A 109 6.19 4.22 -2.38
CA VAL A 109 5.53 3.07 -1.77
C VAL A 109 6.47 1.87 -1.72
N LEU A 110 7.22 1.62 -2.79
CA LEU A 110 8.22 0.56 -2.84
C LEU A 110 9.29 0.74 -1.76
N LYS A 111 9.82 1.95 -1.64
CA LYS A 111 10.84 2.28 -0.63
C LYS A 111 10.28 2.09 0.79
N ALA A 112 9.06 2.54 1.02
CA ALA A 112 8.41 2.40 2.32
C ALA A 112 8.23 0.92 2.69
N GLY A 113 7.70 0.11 1.77
CA GLY A 113 7.51 -1.32 2.01
C GLY A 113 8.83 -2.05 2.26
N THR A 114 9.86 -1.72 1.50
CA THR A 114 11.20 -2.28 1.68
C THR A 114 11.75 -1.90 3.05
N TYR A 115 11.59 -0.65 3.46
CA TYR A 115 12.05 -0.18 4.76
C TYR A 115 11.37 -0.93 5.90
N VAL A 116 10.04 -1.06 5.85
CA VAL A 116 9.29 -1.75 6.91
C VAL A 116 9.72 -3.21 7.00
N ALA A 117 9.84 -3.89 5.86
CA ALA A 117 10.22 -5.30 5.82
C ALA A 117 11.58 -5.55 6.48
N ASN A 118 12.50 -4.62 6.35
CA ASN A 118 13.88 -4.78 6.84
C ASN A 118 14.15 -4.12 8.19
N ASN A 119 13.23 -3.31 8.71
CA ASN A 119 13.48 -2.52 9.91
C ASN A 119 12.41 -2.66 11.00
N SER A 120 11.21 -3.14 10.69
CA SER A 120 10.18 -3.32 11.71
C SER A 120 10.62 -4.34 12.74
N THR A 121 10.39 -4.03 14.00
CA THR A 121 10.66 -4.93 15.13
C THR A 121 9.42 -5.68 15.59
N ASP A 122 8.28 -5.46 14.93
CA ASP A 122 7.05 -6.15 15.28
C ASP A 122 7.18 -7.66 15.03
N ILE A 123 6.66 -8.46 15.95
CA ILE A 123 6.68 -9.92 15.86
C ILE A 123 5.45 -10.41 15.10
N ASN A 124 4.31 -9.77 15.30
CA ASN A 124 3.03 -10.16 14.72
C ASN A 124 2.74 -9.40 13.42
N MET A 125 1.89 -10.00 12.60
CA MET A 125 1.41 -9.33 11.38
C MET A 125 0.16 -8.50 11.68
N PRO A 126 -0.03 -7.36 11.02
CA PRO A 126 0.94 -6.73 10.13
C PRO A 126 2.11 -6.11 10.89
N LYS A 127 3.24 -6.00 10.21
CA LYS A 127 4.42 -5.33 10.74
C LYS A 127 4.38 -3.86 10.37
N PHE A 128 4.74 -2.99 11.30
CA PHE A 128 4.70 -1.53 11.09
C PHE A 128 6.06 -0.90 11.34
N ALA A 129 6.30 0.20 10.65
CA ALA A 129 7.38 1.13 10.96
C ALA A 129 7.01 2.50 10.37
N GLU A 130 7.63 3.54 10.89
CA GLU A 130 7.44 4.90 10.37
C GLU A 130 8.46 5.16 9.27
N TYR A 131 7.98 5.62 8.11
CA TYR A 131 8.81 5.99 6.98
C TYR A 131 8.33 7.33 6.42
N ASN A 132 9.25 8.30 6.35
CA ASN A 132 8.95 9.67 5.90
C ASN A 132 7.68 10.25 6.56
N GLY A 133 7.56 10.06 7.88
CA GLY A 133 6.46 10.62 8.64
C GLY A 133 5.14 9.86 8.51
N VAL A 134 5.13 8.71 7.85
CA VAL A 134 3.94 7.87 7.68
C VAL A 134 4.14 6.53 8.37
N ARG A 135 3.16 6.13 9.17
CA ARG A 135 3.15 4.79 9.73
C ARG A 135 2.67 3.82 8.67
N VAL A 136 3.58 2.96 8.22
CA VAL A 136 3.39 2.02 7.12
C VAL A 136 3.33 0.61 7.65
N GLY A 137 2.36 -0.17 7.18
CA GLY A 137 2.22 -1.57 7.52
C GLY A 137 2.47 -2.47 6.31
N ILE A 138 2.92 -3.69 6.61
CA ILE A 138 3.05 -4.74 5.61
C ILE A 138 2.54 -6.06 6.17
N PHE A 139 2.05 -6.91 5.28
CA PHE A 139 1.90 -8.34 5.54
C PHE A 139 2.99 -9.08 4.80
N LEU A 140 3.53 -10.12 5.40
CA LEU A 140 4.48 -11.02 4.75
C LEU A 140 3.75 -12.30 4.30
N ASP A 141 4.15 -12.83 3.16
CA ASP A 141 3.65 -14.12 2.69
C ASP A 141 4.42 -15.29 3.33
N ASN A 142 4.13 -16.52 2.91
CA ASN A 142 4.75 -17.72 3.46
C ASN A 142 6.26 -17.82 3.17
N GLU A 143 6.74 -17.04 2.20
CA GLU A 143 8.17 -16.98 1.85
C GLU A 143 8.88 -15.84 2.56
N GLY A 144 8.18 -15.09 3.39
CA GLY A 144 8.75 -13.96 4.11
C GLY A 144 8.89 -12.69 3.28
N LEU A 145 8.17 -12.59 2.16
CA LEU A 145 8.18 -11.41 1.29
C LEU A 145 6.93 -10.58 1.50
N PRO A 146 7.03 -9.25 1.38
CA PRO A 146 5.84 -8.41 1.49
C PRO A 146 4.78 -8.78 0.45
N SER A 147 3.56 -8.97 0.91
CA SER A 147 2.40 -9.28 0.07
C SER A 147 1.46 -8.08 -0.07
N THR A 148 1.48 -7.17 0.88
CA THR A 148 0.67 -5.94 0.89
C THR A 148 1.42 -4.85 1.62
N ILE A 149 1.35 -3.61 1.12
CA ILE A 149 1.91 -2.41 1.74
C ILE A 149 0.78 -1.39 1.86
N PHE A 150 0.56 -0.84 3.04
CA PHE A 150 -0.56 0.07 3.30
C PHE A 150 -0.22 1.07 4.40
N PRO A 151 -0.84 2.26 4.41
CA PRO A 151 -0.73 3.15 5.55
C PRO A 151 -1.68 2.70 6.65
N ASP A 152 -1.22 2.74 7.90
CA ASP A 152 -2.05 2.33 9.04
C ASP A 152 -3.29 3.25 9.13
N ASN A 153 -4.47 2.66 9.17
CA ASN A 153 -5.71 3.43 9.27
C ASN A 153 -6.15 3.70 10.70
N SER A 154 -5.48 3.12 11.68
CA SER A 154 -5.84 3.28 13.08
C SER A 154 -4.93 4.23 13.86
N LYS A 155 -3.72 4.46 13.36
CA LYS A 155 -2.74 5.28 14.07
C LYS A 155 -1.75 5.91 13.08
N GLN A 156 -1.77 7.24 12.97
CA GLN A 156 -0.77 8.00 12.23
C GLN A 156 -0.11 9.02 13.15
N PRO A 157 1.17 9.35 12.93
CA PRO A 157 1.87 10.36 13.71
C PRO A 157 1.20 11.72 13.64
#